data_74ed1938b9c3a897b58d45866e283b32
#
_entry.id   74ed1938b9c3a897b58d45866e283b32
#
_cell.length_a   1.000
_cell.length_b   1.000
_cell.length_c   1.000
_cell.angle_alpha   90.00
_cell.angle_beta   90.00
_cell.angle_gamma   90.00
#
_symmetry.space_group_name_H-M   'P 1'
#
loop_
_entity.id
_entity.type
_entity.pdbx_description
1 polymer ?
#
loop_
_entity_poly.entity_id
_entity_poly.type
_entity_poly.pdbx_seq_one_letter_code
_entity_poly.pdbx_strand_id
1 'polypeptide(L)'
;MRVLFLVQGEGRGHLTQALSLAQILQTAGHEVIGALVGVTAERGIPAFFSEKFTAPITPVFSPGLVYNVGTNELEPVKTTLQAIQYIRPFWRSLRYVRDTINAQRPDVVVNFYEMLGGLTYALLRPAAPMVCIAHQYFAFHPNFQRPKGQWFYRQAFRLNTRLTCFGARELLALSFDKQPDEPRQRIRVVPPLLRQEITELKPTPGDFLLAYVTQPGLRVELLKAHRQRPDIRIDGFHAEATGPDQVVDETLTYHAIDGRRFLDFMVRCKAIVTTAGFESVCEAAYLGKPALMIPQPNHFEQACNAIDGQRAGVGIASDRFDLEQLLAYLPKYDVDLSERFRAWHAQGYFLFLAALNRAASSRTRSNSSGGFFWTRVRQLLRS
;
A
#
# COMPACT_ATOMS: atom_id res chain seq x y z
N MET A 1 -23.18 5.60 -7.94
CA MET A 1 -22.05 6.02 -8.81
C MET A 1 -21.49 4.81 -9.53
N ARG A 2 -21.01 5.00 -10.75
CA ARG A 2 -20.22 4.02 -11.52
C ARG A 2 -18.73 4.35 -11.34
N VAL A 3 -17.98 3.43 -10.78
CA VAL A 3 -16.58 3.66 -10.39
C VAL A 3 -15.66 2.71 -11.15
N LEU A 4 -14.61 3.25 -11.78
CA LEU A 4 -13.56 2.46 -12.45
C LEU A 4 -12.29 2.51 -11.61
N PHE A 5 -11.63 1.36 -11.40
CA PHE A 5 -10.39 1.28 -10.67
C PHE A 5 -9.17 1.23 -11.59
N LEU A 6 -8.11 1.92 -11.20
CA LEU A 6 -6.74 1.75 -11.69
C LEU A 6 -5.92 1.25 -10.51
N VAL A 7 -5.28 0.09 -10.64
CA VAL A 7 -4.63 -0.55 -9.50
C VAL A 7 -3.20 -0.95 -9.84
N GLN A 8 -2.24 -0.58 -9.01
CA GLN A 8 -0.88 -1.10 -9.13
C GLN A 8 -0.88 -2.60 -8.80
N GLY A 9 -0.46 -3.42 -9.75
CA GLY A 9 -0.45 -4.88 -9.61
C GLY A 9 0.80 -5.43 -8.92
N GLU A 10 1.84 -4.62 -8.72
CA GLU A 10 3.02 -5.01 -7.97
C GLU A 10 2.74 -4.99 -6.47
N GLY A 11 2.93 -6.14 -5.81
CA GLY A 11 2.63 -6.30 -4.40
C GLY A 11 1.14 -6.57 -4.11
N ARG A 12 0.86 -6.92 -2.86
CA ARG A 12 -0.51 -7.31 -2.43
C ARG A 12 -1.32 -6.12 -1.89
N GLY A 13 -0.66 -5.09 -1.36
CA GLY A 13 -1.28 -4.01 -0.61
C GLY A 13 -2.35 -3.26 -1.41
N HIS A 14 -1.99 -2.67 -2.55
CA HIS A 14 -2.94 -1.90 -3.35
C HIS A 14 -4.10 -2.73 -3.91
N LEU A 15 -3.86 -4.00 -4.22
CA LEU A 15 -4.90 -4.94 -4.61
C LEU A 15 -5.88 -5.21 -3.46
N THR A 16 -5.36 -5.38 -2.24
CA THR A 16 -6.18 -5.54 -1.02
C THR A 16 -7.00 -4.28 -0.73
N GLN A 17 -6.38 -3.09 -0.85
CA GLN A 17 -7.09 -1.81 -0.72
C GLN A 17 -8.23 -1.67 -1.74
N ALA A 18 -8.00 -2.08 -2.99
CA ALA A 18 -9.03 -2.08 -4.03
C ALA A 18 -10.21 -3.00 -3.71
N LEU A 19 -9.94 -4.22 -3.20
CA LEU A 19 -10.99 -5.14 -2.74
C LEU A 19 -11.81 -4.53 -1.60
N SER A 20 -11.16 -3.93 -0.62
CA SER A 20 -11.82 -3.34 0.54
C SER A 20 -12.70 -2.14 0.14
N LEU A 21 -12.22 -1.29 -0.77
CA LEU A 21 -13.04 -0.18 -1.27
C LEU A 21 -14.19 -0.67 -2.14
N ALA A 22 -13.99 -1.70 -2.97
CA ALA A 22 -15.05 -2.29 -3.79
C ALA A 22 -16.21 -2.76 -2.91
N GLN A 23 -15.93 -3.36 -1.78
CA GLN A 23 -16.93 -3.79 -0.82
C GLN A 23 -17.68 -2.62 -0.16
N ILE A 24 -16.95 -1.56 0.25
CA ILE A 24 -17.58 -0.33 0.76
C ILE A 24 -18.54 0.25 -0.27
N LEU A 25 -18.13 0.33 -1.53
CA LEU A 25 -18.96 0.83 -2.63
C LEU A 25 -20.18 -0.02 -2.88
N GLN A 26 -20.04 -1.35 -2.89
CA GLN A 26 -21.14 -2.27 -3.06
C GLN A 26 -22.16 -2.17 -1.93
N THR A 27 -21.70 -2.10 -0.68
CA THR A 27 -22.55 -1.91 0.51
C THR A 27 -23.33 -0.58 0.42
N ALA A 28 -22.72 0.46 -0.16
CA ALA A 28 -23.36 1.75 -0.36
C ALA A 28 -24.26 1.83 -1.62
N GLY A 29 -24.49 0.72 -2.33
CA GLY A 29 -25.30 0.66 -3.55
C GLY A 29 -24.62 1.33 -4.77
N HIS A 30 -23.29 1.36 -4.80
CA HIS A 30 -22.51 1.86 -5.93
C HIS A 30 -21.95 0.71 -6.77
N GLU A 31 -21.72 0.96 -8.04
CA GLU A 31 -21.23 -0.03 -8.99
C GLU A 31 -19.74 0.17 -9.28
N VAL A 32 -18.93 -0.86 -9.02
CA VAL A 32 -17.57 -0.93 -9.55
C VAL A 32 -17.64 -1.59 -10.92
N ILE A 33 -17.39 -0.81 -11.98
CA ILE A 33 -17.57 -1.25 -13.37
C ILE A 33 -16.38 -2.02 -13.94
N GLY A 34 -15.26 -2.04 -13.25
CA GLY A 34 -14.05 -2.78 -13.61
C GLY A 34 -12.79 -2.29 -12.93
N ALA A 35 -11.70 -3.04 -13.11
CA ALA A 35 -10.36 -2.68 -12.68
C ALA A 35 -9.37 -2.84 -13.84
N LEU A 36 -8.61 -1.77 -14.13
CA LEU A 36 -7.42 -1.83 -14.97
C LEU A 36 -6.22 -2.01 -14.03
N VAL A 37 -5.58 -3.17 -14.11
CA VAL A 37 -4.46 -3.54 -13.21
C VAL A 37 -3.15 -3.41 -13.95
N GLY A 38 -2.26 -2.55 -13.46
CA GLY A 38 -0.91 -2.40 -14.00
C GLY A 38 -0.09 -3.66 -13.73
N VAL A 39 0.42 -4.29 -14.79
CA VAL A 39 1.24 -5.50 -14.73
C VAL A 39 2.53 -5.31 -15.51
N THR A 40 3.62 -5.92 -15.05
CA THR A 40 4.87 -5.99 -15.81
C THR A 40 4.85 -7.17 -16.78
N ALA A 41 5.85 -7.25 -17.66
CA ALA A 41 5.97 -8.38 -18.57
C ALA A 41 6.18 -9.73 -17.86
N GLU A 42 6.68 -9.70 -16.63
CA GLU A 42 7.09 -10.88 -15.87
C GLU A 42 6.05 -11.32 -14.82
N ARG A 43 5.13 -10.41 -14.43
CA ARG A 43 4.17 -10.66 -13.35
C ARG A 43 2.76 -10.37 -13.81
N GLY A 44 1.91 -11.39 -13.73
CA GLY A 44 0.47 -11.27 -13.94
C GLY A 44 -0.29 -10.81 -12.69
N ILE A 45 -1.60 -10.81 -12.78
CA ILE A 45 -2.48 -10.48 -11.66
C ILE A 45 -2.50 -11.65 -10.67
N PRO A 46 -2.26 -11.42 -9.37
CA PRO A 46 -2.32 -12.48 -8.36
C PRO A 46 -3.71 -13.12 -8.26
N ALA A 47 -3.75 -14.46 -8.14
CA ALA A 47 -4.97 -15.25 -8.11
C ALA A 47 -5.98 -14.76 -7.05
N PHE A 48 -5.52 -14.43 -5.84
CA PHE A 48 -6.40 -13.95 -4.77
C PHE A 48 -7.23 -12.71 -5.15
N PHE A 49 -6.72 -11.87 -6.05
CA PHE A 49 -7.44 -10.69 -6.51
C PHE A 49 -8.50 -11.09 -7.53
N SER A 50 -8.15 -11.93 -8.50
CA SER A 50 -9.07 -12.41 -9.53
C SER A 50 -10.23 -13.26 -8.95
N GLU A 51 -9.97 -13.98 -7.86
CA GLU A 51 -10.98 -14.79 -7.17
C GLU A 51 -11.98 -13.96 -6.37
N LYS A 52 -11.55 -12.81 -5.82
CA LYS A 52 -12.37 -11.98 -4.92
C LYS A 52 -13.00 -10.77 -5.58
N PHE A 53 -12.43 -10.28 -6.66
CA PHE A 53 -12.92 -9.09 -7.33
C PHE A 53 -14.02 -9.45 -8.34
N THR A 54 -15.23 -8.98 -8.12
CA THR A 54 -16.43 -9.41 -8.86
C THR A 54 -16.65 -8.70 -10.19
N ALA A 55 -16.03 -7.54 -10.40
CA ALA A 55 -16.14 -6.78 -11.65
C ALA A 55 -15.06 -7.22 -12.68
N PRO A 56 -15.20 -6.89 -13.98
CA PRO A 56 -14.19 -7.22 -14.98
C PRO A 56 -12.79 -6.69 -14.63
N ILE A 57 -11.77 -7.53 -14.77
CA ILE A 57 -10.37 -7.18 -14.57
C ILE A 57 -9.66 -7.21 -15.91
N THR A 58 -8.93 -6.13 -16.21
CA THR A 58 -8.13 -6.00 -17.42
C THR A 58 -6.68 -5.72 -17.06
N PRO A 59 -5.73 -6.61 -17.36
CA PRO A 59 -4.31 -6.32 -17.21
C PRO A 59 -3.88 -5.26 -18.24
N VAL A 60 -3.11 -4.28 -17.79
CA VAL A 60 -2.55 -3.22 -18.63
C VAL A 60 -1.05 -3.16 -18.39
N PHE A 61 -0.25 -3.16 -19.43
CA PHE A 61 1.20 -3.08 -19.29
C PHE A 61 1.62 -1.78 -18.60
N SER A 62 2.28 -1.91 -17.45
CA SER A 62 2.85 -0.81 -16.69
C SER A 62 4.31 -1.14 -16.39
N PRO A 63 5.28 -0.34 -16.87
CA PRO A 63 6.69 -0.60 -16.58
C PRO A 63 6.95 -0.36 -15.09
N GLY A 64 7.50 -1.37 -14.41
CA GLY A 64 7.98 -1.27 -13.04
C GLY A 64 9.34 -0.58 -12.96
N LEU A 65 9.74 -0.18 -11.76
CA LEU A 65 11.12 0.20 -11.47
C LEU A 65 11.98 -1.07 -11.38
N VAL A 66 13.18 -1.03 -11.95
CA VAL A 66 14.10 -2.18 -11.90
C VAL A 66 14.93 -2.11 -10.64
N TYR A 67 14.79 -3.13 -9.82
CA TYR A 67 15.60 -3.31 -8.62
C TYR A 67 16.57 -4.47 -8.80
N ASN A 68 17.76 -4.36 -8.23
CA ASN A 68 18.69 -5.46 -8.13
C ASN A 68 18.12 -6.54 -7.19
N VAL A 69 18.02 -7.78 -7.68
CA VAL A 69 17.42 -8.89 -6.93
C VAL A 69 18.17 -9.23 -5.64
N GLY A 70 19.49 -8.97 -5.60
CA GLY A 70 20.33 -9.30 -4.43
C GLY A 70 20.43 -8.18 -3.39
N THR A 71 20.51 -6.90 -3.84
CA THR A 71 20.73 -5.74 -2.95
C THR A 71 19.45 -4.92 -2.72
N ASN A 72 18.38 -5.18 -3.47
CA ASN A 72 17.16 -4.38 -3.50
C ASN A 72 17.39 -2.89 -3.83
N GLU A 73 18.50 -2.59 -4.49
CA GLU A 73 18.85 -1.24 -4.94
C GLU A 73 18.19 -0.96 -6.28
N LEU A 74 17.69 0.28 -6.42
CA LEU A 74 17.22 0.77 -7.71
C LEU A 74 18.39 0.79 -8.71
N GLU A 75 18.19 0.17 -9.89
CA GLU A 75 19.15 0.19 -11.00
C GLU A 75 18.77 1.27 -12.03
N PRO A 76 19.25 2.53 -11.89
CA PRO A 76 18.78 3.63 -12.73
C PRO A 76 19.06 3.44 -14.21
N VAL A 77 20.22 2.85 -14.54
CA VAL A 77 20.62 2.61 -15.95
C VAL A 77 19.71 1.56 -16.59
N LYS A 78 19.47 0.45 -15.92
CA LYS A 78 18.56 -0.58 -16.45
C LYS A 78 17.12 -0.06 -16.52
N THR A 79 16.67 0.68 -15.52
CA THR A 79 15.36 1.34 -15.53
C THR A 79 15.20 2.27 -16.73
N THR A 80 16.24 3.07 -17.04
CA THR A 80 16.21 4.00 -18.19
C THR A 80 16.22 3.25 -19.52
N LEU A 81 17.04 2.21 -19.67
CA LEU A 81 17.08 1.38 -20.88
C LEU A 81 15.76 0.66 -21.10
N GLN A 82 15.17 0.09 -20.06
CA GLN A 82 13.83 -0.51 -20.13
C GLN A 82 12.76 0.53 -20.50
N ALA A 83 12.81 1.73 -19.93
CA ALA A 83 11.86 2.78 -20.25
C ALA A 83 11.90 3.16 -21.74
N ILE A 84 13.09 3.20 -22.36
CA ILE A 84 13.24 3.44 -23.80
C ILE A 84 12.68 2.26 -24.62
N GLN A 85 13.01 1.02 -24.24
CA GLN A 85 12.54 -0.18 -24.91
C GLN A 85 11.01 -0.30 -24.88
N TYR A 86 10.40 0.04 -23.76
CA TYR A 86 8.96 -0.10 -23.54
C TYR A 86 8.13 1.16 -23.81
N ILE A 87 8.72 2.22 -24.39
CA ILE A 87 8.01 3.50 -24.61
C ILE A 87 6.77 3.32 -25.49
N ARG A 88 6.83 2.50 -26.55
CA ARG A 88 5.69 2.24 -27.44
C ARG A 88 4.59 1.43 -26.75
N PRO A 89 4.85 0.27 -26.10
CA PRO A 89 3.88 -0.44 -25.27
C PRO A 89 3.26 0.47 -24.20
N PHE A 90 4.08 1.28 -23.52
CA PHE A 90 3.62 2.20 -22.51
C PHE A 90 2.64 3.25 -23.03
N TRP A 91 2.95 3.88 -24.18
CA TRP A 91 2.04 4.80 -24.85
C TRP A 91 0.72 4.15 -25.27
N ARG A 92 0.76 2.88 -25.71
CA ARG A 92 -0.47 2.11 -25.98
C ARG A 92 -1.29 1.93 -24.72
N SER A 93 -0.66 1.61 -23.60
CA SER A 93 -1.33 1.50 -22.30
C SER A 93 -2.00 2.79 -21.88
N LEU A 94 -1.31 3.93 -21.96
CA LEU A 94 -1.90 5.25 -21.64
C LEU A 94 -3.14 5.56 -22.50
N ARG A 95 -3.06 5.32 -23.81
CA ARG A 95 -4.20 5.50 -24.72
C ARG A 95 -5.34 4.54 -24.37
N TYR A 96 -5.04 3.29 -24.12
CA TYR A 96 -6.03 2.29 -23.74
C TYR A 96 -6.77 2.69 -22.44
N VAL A 97 -6.05 3.13 -21.41
CA VAL A 97 -6.64 3.64 -20.16
C VAL A 97 -7.56 4.84 -20.44
N ARG A 98 -7.11 5.84 -21.22
CA ARG A 98 -7.94 6.99 -21.62
C ARG A 98 -9.20 6.57 -22.37
N ASP A 99 -9.05 5.70 -23.36
CA ASP A 99 -10.15 5.29 -24.24
C ASP A 99 -11.18 4.46 -23.46
N THR A 100 -10.73 3.59 -22.55
CA THR A 100 -11.60 2.85 -21.64
C THR A 100 -12.38 3.79 -20.71
N ILE A 101 -11.72 4.78 -20.08
CA ILE A 101 -12.40 5.78 -19.25
C ILE A 101 -13.45 6.56 -20.05
N ASN A 102 -13.11 6.99 -21.27
CA ASN A 102 -14.02 7.78 -22.09
C ASN A 102 -15.19 6.96 -22.65
N ALA A 103 -14.97 5.68 -22.98
CA ALA A 103 -16.00 4.78 -23.47
C ALA A 103 -16.97 4.34 -22.36
N GLN A 104 -16.44 3.94 -21.20
CA GLN A 104 -17.25 3.48 -20.07
C GLN A 104 -17.91 4.60 -19.27
N ARG A 105 -17.41 5.84 -19.38
CA ARG A 105 -17.95 7.05 -18.74
C ARG A 105 -18.22 6.88 -17.24
N PRO A 106 -17.24 6.43 -16.42
CA PRO A 106 -17.42 6.35 -15.01
C PRO A 106 -17.71 7.72 -14.41
N ASP A 107 -18.41 7.78 -13.27
CA ASP A 107 -18.62 9.01 -12.51
C ASP A 107 -17.33 9.47 -11.86
N VAL A 108 -16.50 8.50 -11.43
CA VAL A 108 -15.18 8.74 -10.82
C VAL A 108 -14.24 7.56 -11.15
N VAL A 109 -12.96 7.88 -11.33
CA VAL A 109 -11.87 6.91 -11.41
C VAL A 109 -11.13 6.92 -10.08
N VAL A 110 -10.92 5.74 -9.50
CA VAL A 110 -10.09 5.57 -8.29
C VAL A 110 -8.76 4.96 -8.67
N ASN A 111 -7.68 5.64 -8.34
CA ASN A 111 -6.33 5.20 -8.63
C ASN A 111 -5.61 4.75 -7.34
N PHE A 112 -5.30 3.46 -7.25
CA PHE A 112 -4.52 2.85 -6.17
C PHE A 112 -3.03 2.82 -6.56
N TYR A 113 -2.40 3.99 -6.50
CA TYR A 113 -0.97 4.20 -6.72
C TYR A 113 -0.43 3.75 -8.09
N GLU A 114 -1.29 3.58 -9.10
CA GLU A 114 -0.87 3.17 -10.45
C GLU A 114 -0.38 4.38 -11.26
N MET A 115 0.86 4.29 -11.76
CA MET A 115 1.52 5.37 -12.50
C MET A 115 0.82 5.66 -13.84
N LEU A 116 0.28 4.63 -14.50
CA LEU A 116 -0.52 4.82 -15.73
C LEU A 116 -1.67 5.79 -15.51
N GLY A 117 -2.32 5.73 -14.33
CA GLY A 117 -3.40 6.64 -13.96
C GLY A 117 -2.94 8.09 -14.01
N GLY A 118 -1.95 8.45 -13.18
CA GLY A 118 -1.46 9.83 -13.12
C GLY A 118 -0.94 10.35 -14.47
N LEU A 119 -0.16 9.55 -15.20
CA LEU A 119 0.37 9.94 -16.51
C LEU A 119 -0.71 10.05 -17.57
N THR A 120 -1.74 9.19 -17.57
CA THR A 120 -2.89 9.33 -18.48
C THR A 120 -3.61 10.65 -18.24
N TYR A 121 -3.83 11.04 -16.99
CA TYR A 121 -4.47 12.31 -16.68
C TYR A 121 -3.59 13.52 -17.00
N ALA A 122 -2.28 13.43 -16.79
CA ALA A 122 -1.35 14.49 -17.15
C ALA A 122 -1.29 14.75 -18.65
N LEU A 123 -1.22 13.68 -19.46
CA LEU A 123 -0.92 13.76 -20.90
C LEU A 123 -2.16 13.71 -21.80
N LEU A 124 -3.16 12.91 -21.44
CA LEU A 124 -4.31 12.58 -22.31
C LEU A 124 -5.67 13.07 -21.78
N ARG A 125 -5.74 13.54 -20.53
CA ARG A 125 -6.88 14.24 -19.91
C ARG A 125 -8.25 13.57 -20.11
N PRO A 126 -8.48 12.36 -19.58
CA PRO A 126 -9.80 11.74 -19.64
C PRO A 126 -10.87 12.62 -18.97
N ALA A 127 -12.13 12.44 -19.38
CA ALA A 127 -13.22 13.32 -18.94
C ALA A 127 -13.69 13.06 -17.48
N ALA A 128 -13.55 11.83 -16.99
CA ALA A 128 -13.95 11.49 -15.62
C ALA A 128 -12.94 12.05 -14.59
N PRO A 129 -13.37 12.53 -13.42
CA PRO A 129 -12.46 12.93 -12.36
C PRO A 129 -11.74 11.72 -11.75
N MET A 130 -10.51 11.92 -11.26
CA MET A 130 -9.71 10.89 -10.59
C MET A 130 -9.47 11.25 -9.13
N VAL A 131 -9.67 10.27 -8.24
CA VAL A 131 -9.28 10.29 -6.83
C VAL A 131 -8.17 9.24 -6.64
N CYS A 132 -7.11 9.60 -5.94
CA CYS A 132 -6.00 8.69 -5.66
C CYS A 132 -6.02 8.23 -4.21
N ILE A 133 -5.79 6.95 -3.96
CA ILE A 133 -5.78 6.35 -2.63
C ILE A 133 -4.48 5.59 -2.42
N ALA A 134 -3.70 5.97 -1.42
CA ALA A 134 -2.54 5.22 -0.95
C ALA A 134 -1.95 5.86 0.33
N HIS A 135 -1.20 5.08 1.13
CA HIS A 135 -0.44 5.61 2.25
C HIS A 135 0.70 6.54 1.79
N GLN A 136 1.31 6.26 0.65
CA GLN A 136 2.42 7.03 0.08
C GLN A 136 2.08 8.51 -0.16
N TYR A 137 0.81 8.88 -0.34
CA TYR A 137 0.40 10.28 -0.47
C TYR A 137 0.57 11.08 0.83
N PHE A 138 0.66 10.41 1.98
CA PHE A 138 1.02 11.06 3.24
C PHE A 138 2.43 11.67 3.21
N ALA A 139 3.32 11.24 2.28
CA ALA A 139 4.62 11.84 2.05
C ALA A 139 4.60 13.33 1.64
N PHE A 140 3.46 13.85 1.22
CA PHE A 140 3.25 15.27 0.92
C PHE A 140 2.62 16.04 2.10
N HIS A 141 2.23 15.34 3.16
CA HIS A 141 1.67 15.94 4.37
C HIS A 141 2.77 16.56 5.24
N PRO A 142 2.54 17.73 5.89
CA PRO A 142 3.55 18.37 6.74
C PRO A 142 4.00 17.52 7.93
N ASN A 143 3.10 16.70 8.49
CA ASN A 143 3.40 15.80 9.61
C ASN A 143 4.14 14.52 9.21
N PHE A 144 4.44 14.31 7.92
CA PHE A 144 5.14 13.13 7.46
C PHE A 144 6.54 13.02 8.04
N GLN A 145 6.79 11.96 8.77
CA GLN A 145 8.11 11.64 9.32
C GLN A 145 8.90 10.75 8.36
N ARG A 146 10.21 10.92 8.35
CA ARG A 146 11.11 10.25 7.42
C ARG A 146 12.47 9.99 8.04
N PRO A 147 13.20 8.97 7.57
CA PRO A 147 14.57 8.72 8.01
C PRO A 147 15.49 9.89 7.60
N LYS A 148 16.51 10.14 8.41
CA LYS A 148 17.59 11.08 8.12
C LYS A 148 18.51 10.51 7.03
N GLY A 149 19.17 11.37 6.28
CA GLY A 149 19.99 10.95 5.14
C GLY A 149 19.14 10.54 3.94
N GLN A 150 19.52 9.53 3.22
CA GLN A 150 18.77 8.89 2.12
C GLN A 150 18.14 9.87 1.09
N TRP A 151 18.82 11.01 0.80
CA TRP A 151 18.28 12.09 -0.04
C TRP A 151 17.84 11.58 -1.42
N PHE A 152 18.66 10.72 -2.05
CA PHE A 152 18.37 10.17 -3.38
C PHE A 152 17.09 9.31 -3.39
N TYR A 153 16.97 8.34 -2.46
CA TYR A 153 15.78 7.49 -2.34
C TYR A 153 14.52 8.30 -2.02
N ARG A 154 14.67 9.34 -1.20
CA ARG A 154 13.59 10.29 -0.93
C ARG A 154 13.10 10.99 -2.19
N GLN A 155 14.01 11.50 -3.03
CA GLN A 155 13.61 12.21 -4.25
C GLN A 155 12.96 11.23 -5.24
N ALA A 156 13.53 10.05 -5.42
CA ALA A 156 12.96 9.00 -6.26
C ALA A 156 11.55 8.60 -5.80
N PHE A 157 11.36 8.37 -4.50
CA PHE A 157 10.06 8.06 -3.90
C PHE A 157 9.04 9.19 -4.14
N ARG A 158 9.43 10.45 -3.87
CA ARG A 158 8.55 11.61 -4.10
C ARG A 158 8.18 11.79 -5.57
N LEU A 159 9.14 11.59 -6.46
CA LEU A 159 8.88 11.66 -7.90
C LEU A 159 7.91 10.58 -8.33
N ASN A 160 8.16 9.32 -7.96
CA ASN A 160 7.26 8.21 -8.24
C ASN A 160 5.84 8.50 -7.71
N THR A 161 5.73 8.91 -6.44
CA THR A 161 4.44 9.26 -5.83
C THR A 161 3.72 10.39 -6.59
N ARG A 162 4.45 11.40 -7.09
CA ARG A 162 3.86 12.46 -7.93
C ARG A 162 3.36 11.94 -9.26
N LEU A 163 4.12 11.03 -9.89
CA LEU A 163 3.73 10.46 -11.19
C LEU A 163 2.42 9.68 -11.08
N THR A 164 2.14 9.04 -9.95
CA THR A 164 0.90 8.28 -9.75
C THR A 164 -0.34 9.17 -9.55
N CYS A 165 -0.18 10.44 -9.16
CA CYS A 165 -1.31 11.30 -8.78
C CYS A 165 -1.48 12.58 -9.63
N PHE A 166 -0.79 12.70 -10.76
CA PHE A 166 -1.02 13.83 -11.65
C PHE A 166 -2.47 13.93 -12.10
N GLY A 167 -3.04 15.13 -12.04
CA GLY A 167 -4.42 15.37 -12.45
C GLY A 167 -5.49 14.90 -11.46
N ALA A 168 -5.11 14.28 -10.35
CA ALA A 168 -6.06 13.89 -9.31
C ALA A 168 -6.79 15.11 -8.71
N ARG A 169 -8.08 14.94 -8.44
CA ARG A 169 -8.89 15.94 -7.73
C ARG A 169 -8.58 15.97 -6.25
N GLU A 170 -8.41 14.80 -5.66
CA GLU A 170 -8.18 14.62 -4.24
C GLU A 170 -7.23 13.43 -4.02
N LEU A 171 -6.36 13.53 -3.02
CA LEU A 171 -5.46 12.47 -2.58
C LEU A 171 -5.95 11.98 -1.22
N LEU A 172 -6.39 10.75 -1.15
CA LEU A 172 -6.78 10.09 0.09
C LEU A 172 -5.54 9.39 0.67
N ALA A 173 -4.90 10.04 1.62
CA ALA A 173 -3.72 9.53 2.28
C ALA A 173 -4.14 8.60 3.42
N LEU A 174 -3.87 7.31 3.27
CA LEU A 174 -4.11 6.34 4.34
C LEU A 174 -3.16 6.61 5.51
N SER A 175 -3.65 6.59 6.74
CA SER A 175 -2.85 6.87 7.93
C SER A 175 -3.19 5.92 9.08
N PHE A 176 -2.19 5.60 9.91
CA PHE A 176 -2.38 4.79 11.12
C PHE A 176 -3.30 5.44 12.14
N ASP A 177 -3.31 6.76 12.20
CA ASP A 177 -4.10 7.55 13.12
C ASP A 177 -4.73 8.76 12.43
N LYS A 178 -5.68 9.39 13.10
CA LYS A 178 -6.32 10.58 12.59
C LYS A 178 -5.36 11.77 12.60
N GLN A 179 -5.15 12.34 11.43
CA GLN A 179 -4.35 13.54 11.21
C GLN A 179 -5.22 14.63 10.55
N PRO A 180 -4.85 15.92 10.64
CA PRO A 180 -5.56 16.99 9.92
C PRO A 180 -5.43 16.79 8.40
N ASP A 181 -6.42 17.25 7.65
CA ASP A 181 -6.33 17.34 6.19
C ASP A 181 -5.31 18.43 5.78
N GLU A 182 -4.70 18.28 4.58
CA GLU A 182 -3.85 19.33 3.98
C GLU A 182 -4.44 19.80 2.64
N PRO A 183 -5.38 20.77 2.67
CA PRO A 183 -6.12 21.22 1.48
C PRO A 183 -5.21 21.82 0.39
N ARG A 184 -4.08 22.46 0.75
CA ARG A 184 -3.13 23.05 -0.21
C ARG A 184 -2.51 22.00 -1.10
N GLN A 185 -2.32 20.78 -0.58
CA GLN A 185 -1.84 19.62 -1.33
C GLN A 185 -2.98 18.73 -1.84
N ARG A 186 -4.23 19.11 -1.60
CA ARG A 186 -5.43 18.30 -1.90
C ARG A 186 -5.43 16.95 -1.18
N ILE A 187 -4.80 16.88 -0.02
CA ILE A 187 -4.73 15.68 0.81
C ILE A 187 -5.87 15.69 1.80
N ARG A 188 -6.57 14.56 1.81
CA ARG A 188 -7.49 14.19 2.85
C ARG A 188 -6.96 12.95 3.55
N VAL A 189 -6.81 13.03 4.85
CA VAL A 189 -6.34 11.91 5.64
C VAL A 189 -7.52 10.99 5.95
N VAL A 190 -7.34 9.70 5.63
CA VAL A 190 -8.36 8.68 5.77
C VAL A 190 -7.78 7.44 6.45
N PRO A 191 -8.61 6.62 7.11
CA PRO A 191 -8.12 5.40 7.74
C PRO A 191 -7.69 4.36 6.71
N PRO A 192 -6.93 3.33 7.14
CA PRO A 192 -6.54 2.22 6.28
C PRO A 192 -7.74 1.46 5.72
N LEU A 193 -7.59 0.94 4.51
CA LEU A 193 -8.52 0.02 3.87
C LEU A 193 -8.13 -1.41 4.24
N LEU A 194 -8.72 -1.95 5.29
CA LEU A 194 -8.47 -3.32 5.74
C LEU A 194 -9.39 -4.31 5.03
N ARG A 195 -8.89 -5.53 4.83
CA ARG A 195 -9.74 -6.62 4.33
C ARG A 195 -10.82 -6.97 5.36
N GLN A 196 -11.99 -7.33 4.87
CA GLN A 196 -13.15 -7.59 5.73
C GLN A 196 -12.87 -8.69 6.77
N GLU A 197 -12.15 -9.72 6.37
CA GLU A 197 -11.81 -10.84 7.24
C GLU A 197 -11.18 -10.38 8.56
N ILE A 198 -10.34 -9.32 8.55
CA ILE A 198 -9.74 -8.75 9.76
C ILE A 198 -10.80 -8.15 10.70
N THR A 199 -11.80 -7.48 10.13
CA THR A 199 -12.80 -6.77 10.94
C THR A 199 -13.76 -7.70 11.66
N GLU A 200 -13.85 -8.94 11.23
CA GLU A 200 -14.71 -10.00 11.80
C GLU A 200 -13.97 -10.84 12.85
N LEU A 201 -12.63 -10.78 12.88
CA LEU A 201 -11.83 -11.58 13.79
C LEU A 201 -11.76 -10.99 15.20
N LYS A 202 -11.76 -11.89 16.19
CA LYS A 202 -11.58 -11.55 17.59
C LYS A 202 -10.19 -12.01 18.05
N PRO A 203 -9.30 -11.08 18.43
CA PRO A 203 -7.97 -11.43 18.87
C PRO A 203 -8.02 -12.23 20.18
N THR A 204 -7.11 -13.19 20.30
CA THR A 204 -6.89 -13.95 21.53
C THR A 204 -5.45 -13.74 22.01
N PRO A 205 -5.18 -13.76 23.30
CA PRO A 205 -3.82 -13.71 23.80
C PRO A 205 -3.05 -14.98 23.37
N GLY A 206 -1.80 -14.81 23.00
CA GLY A 206 -0.91 -15.89 22.59
C GLY A 206 0.46 -15.79 23.22
N ASP A 207 1.25 -16.83 23.06
CA ASP A 207 2.58 -17.00 23.66
C ASP A 207 3.72 -16.95 22.64
N PHE A 208 3.42 -16.86 21.34
CA PHE A 208 4.40 -16.88 20.26
C PHE A 208 4.48 -15.55 19.49
N LEU A 209 5.60 -15.31 18.82
CA LEU A 209 5.78 -14.23 17.88
C LEU A 209 5.44 -14.72 16.46
N LEU A 210 4.70 -13.93 15.72
CA LEU A 210 4.43 -14.19 14.32
C LEU A 210 5.41 -13.39 13.45
N ALA A 211 6.26 -14.06 12.67
CA ALA A 211 7.18 -13.41 11.74
C ALA A 211 6.67 -13.50 10.30
N TYR A 212 6.72 -12.37 9.57
CA TYR A 212 6.44 -12.31 8.14
C TYR A 212 7.68 -11.84 7.38
N VAL A 213 8.32 -12.77 6.68
CA VAL A 213 9.63 -12.56 6.05
C VAL A 213 9.51 -12.85 4.55
N THR A 214 9.55 -11.82 3.73
CA THR A 214 9.35 -11.93 2.28
C THR A 214 10.63 -12.17 1.48
N GLN A 215 11.80 -11.97 2.10
CA GLN A 215 13.10 -12.10 1.42
C GLN A 215 14.01 -13.13 2.12
N PRO A 216 14.84 -13.87 1.35
CA PRO A 216 15.75 -14.90 1.89
C PRO A 216 16.73 -14.37 2.93
N GLY A 217 17.31 -13.19 2.71
CA GLY A 217 18.27 -12.56 3.63
C GLY A 217 17.68 -12.30 5.01
N LEU A 218 16.41 -11.88 5.09
CA LEU A 218 15.73 -11.61 6.34
C LEU A 218 15.43 -12.90 7.12
N ARG A 219 15.24 -14.03 6.43
CA ARG A 219 15.10 -15.34 7.09
C ARG A 219 16.38 -15.72 7.85
N VAL A 220 17.54 -15.45 7.25
CA VAL A 220 18.85 -15.72 7.89
C VAL A 220 19.03 -14.86 9.13
N GLU A 221 18.61 -13.59 9.08
CA GLU A 221 18.67 -12.70 10.24
C GLU A 221 17.69 -13.10 11.34
N LEU A 222 16.48 -13.50 11.00
CA LEU A 222 15.52 -14.03 11.97
C LEU A 222 16.08 -15.27 12.67
N LEU A 223 16.70 -16.19 11.91
CA LEU A 223 17.33 -17.38 12.47
C LEU A 223 18.50 -17.03 13.41
N LYS A 224 19.30 -16.01 13.08
CA LYS A 224 20.36 -15.52 13.97
C LYS A 224 19.80 -14.94 15.27
N ALA A 225 18.74 -14.12 15.17
CA ALA A 225 18.07 -13.55 16.34
C ALA A 225 17.44 -14.65 17.22
N HIS A 226 16.80 -15.65 16.61
CA HIS A 226 16.24 -16.80 17.33
C HIS A 226 17.31 -17.60 18.08
N ARG A 227 18.48 -17.84 17.49
CA ARG A 227 19.59 -18.54 18.18
C ARG A 227 20.10 -17.82 19.42
N GLN A 228 19.93 -16.50 19.51
CA GLN A 228 20.24 -15.72 20.71
C GLN A 228 19.16 -15.85 21.80
N ARG A 229 17.92 -16.14 21.38
CA ARG A 229 16.75 -16.31 22.25
C ARG A 229 15.94 -17.54 21.84
N PRO A 230 16.50 -18.76 22.03
CA PRO A 230 15.84 -20.01 21.67
C PRO A 230 14.63 -20.35 22.55
N ASP A 231 14.45 -19.62 23.65
CA ASP A 231 13.28 -19.70 24.53
C ASP A 231 12.03 -19.05 23.95
N ILE A 232 12.16 -18.22 22.88
CA ILE A 232 11.03 -17.53 22.29
C ILE A 232 10.43 -18.37 21.16
N ARG A 233 9.16 -18.71 21.29
CA ARG A 233 8.43 -19.39 20.22
C ARG A 233 8.14 -18.42 19.07
N ILE A 234 8.52 -18.82 17.85
CA ILE A 234 8.32 -18.05 16.62
C ILE A 234 7.68 -18.94 15.56
N ASP A 235 6.57 -18.47 14.98
CA ASP A 235 5.96 -19.01 13.80
C ASP A 235 6.20 -18.04 12.62
N GLY A 236 7.02 -18.46 11.63
CA GLY A 236 7.48 -17.60 10.54
C GLY A 236 6.87 -17.97 9.19
N PHE A 237 6.28 -17.01 8.49
CA PHE A 237 5.83 -17.17 7.12
C PHE A 237 6.86 -16.57 6.15
N HIS A 238 7.34 -17.36 5.17
CA HIS A 238 8.28 -16.85 4.19
C HIS A 238 8.04 -17.40 2.78
N ALA A 239 8.47 -16.63 1.76
CA ALA A 239 8.15 -16.91 0.35
C ALA A 239 8.81 -18.18 -0.20
N GLU A 240 9.93 -18.63 0.38
CA GLU A 240 10.64 -19.84 -0.07
C GLU A 240 10.11 -21.11 0.61
N ALA A 241 9.28 -21.02 1.64
CA ALA A 241 8.65 -22.18 2.21
C ALA A 241 7.60 -22.72 1.25
N THR A 242 7.77 -23.94 0.80
CA THR A 242 6.85 -24.67 -0.07
C THR A 242 6.53 -26.03 0.54
N GLY A 243 5.28 -26.45 0.48
CA GLY A 243 4.86 -27.74 1.03
C GLY A 243 4.60 -27.72 2.54
N PRO A 244 4.93 -28.82 3.27
CA PRO A 244 4.64 -28.92 4.70
C PRO A 244 5.48 -27.96 5.54
N ASP A 245 5.05 -27.74 6.79
CA ASP A 245 5.76 -26.89 7.74
C ASP A 245 7.20 -27.35 7.96
N GLN A 246 8.10 -26.39 7.99
CA GLN A 246 9.53 -26.61 8.21
C GLN A 246 9.86 -26.36 9.69
N VAL A 247 9.88 -27.40 10.50
CA VAL A 247 10.29 -27.33 11.90
C VAL A 247 11.81 -27.19 11.95
N VAL A 248 12.29 -26.04 12.45
CA VAL A 248 13.73 -25.79 12.63
C VAL A 248 14.20 -26.38 13.97
N ASP A 249 13.44 -26.13 15.03
CA ASP A 249 13.63 -26.68 16.38
C ASP A 249 12.29 -26.64 17.15
N GLU A 250 12.31 -26.83 18.48
CA GLU A 250 11.11 -26.87 19.31
C GLU A 250 10.35 -25.55 19.38
N THR A 251 11.00 -24.43 19.04
CA THR A 251 10.47 -23.07 19.21
C THR A 251 10.41 -22.27 17.91
N LEU A 252 10.98 -22.74 16.80
CA LEU A 252 10.92 -22.08 15.51
C LEU A 252 10.36 -23.00 14.42
N THR A 253 9.23 -22.58 13.83
CA THR A 253 8.61 -23.25 12.69
C THR A 253 8.38 -22.26 11.54
N TYR A 254 8.73 -22.66 10.32
CA TYR A 254 8.43 -21.89 9.11
C TYR A 254 7.26 -22.49 8.34
N HIS A 255 6.41 -21.62 7.83
CA HIS A 255 5.20 -21.91 7.07
C HIS A 255 5.25 -21.32 5.66
N ALA A 256 4.63 -22.00 4.70
CA ALA A 256 4.36 -21.44 3.38
C ALA A 256 3.41 -20.23 3.48
N ILE A 257 3.58 -19.25 2.58
CA ILE A 257 2.72 -18.06 2.56
C ILE A 257 1.30 -18.47 2.14
N ASP A 258 0.40 -18.47 3.10
CA ASP A 258 -1.04 -18.61 2.92
C ASP A 258 -1.76 -17.46 3.65
N GLY A 259 -2.57 -16.71 2.92
CA GLY A 259 -3.20 -15.50 3.47
C GLY A 259 -4.19 -15.78 4.59
N ARG A 260 -4.94 -16.89 4.53
CA ARG A 260 -5.92 -17.28 5.54
C ARG A 260 -5.23 -17.79 6.80
N ARG A 261 -4.28 -18.71 6.60
CA ARG A 261 -3.48 -19.26 7.69
C ARG A 261 -2.68 -18.17 8.42
N PHE A 262 -2.12 -17.23 7.68
CA PHE A 262 -1.40 -16.09 8.28
C PHE A 262 -2.31 -15.26 9.19
N LEU A 263 -3.58 -15.03 8.81
CA LEU A 263 -4.53 -14.33 9.67
C LEU A 263 -4.88 -15.13 10.92
N ASP A 264 -5.05 -16.45 10.82
CA ASP A 264 -5.33 -17.31 11.95
C ASP A 264 -4.19 -17.26 12.99
N PHE A 265 -2.93 -17.17 12.53
CA PHE A 265 -1.78 -16.96 13.40
C PHE A 265 -1.74 -15.54 13.97
N MET A 266 -2.04 -14.51 13.16
CA MET A 266 -2.04 -13.12 13.62
C MET A 266 -3.06 -12.89 14.74
N VAL A 267 -4.23 -13.51 14.67
CA VAL A 267 -5.24 -13.44 15.72
C VAL A 267 -4.70 -13.95 17.06
N ARG A 268 -3.88 -15.01 17.04
CA ARG A 268 -3.41 -15.73 18.21
C ARG A 268 -2.00 -15.36 18.67
N CYS A 269 -1.22 -14.62 17.88
CA CYS A 269 0.14 -14.27 18.26
C CYS A 269 0.17 -13.25 19.41
N LYS A 270 1.32 -13.18 20.08
CA LYS A 270 1.62 -12.18 21.10
C LYS A 270 2.00 -10.83 20.47
N ALA A 271 2.77 -10.88 19.39
CA ALA A 271 3.22 -9.72 18.62
C ALA A 271 3.62 -10.17 17.21
N ILE A 272 3.72 -9.23 16.28
CA ILE A 272 4.23 -9.51 14.92
C ILE A 272 5.63 -8.93 14.70
N VAL A 273 6.40 -9.60 13.85
CA VAL A 273 7.71 -9.13 13.36
C VAL A 273 7.60 -9.06 11.83
N THR A 274 7.74 -7.88 11.24
CA THR A 274 7.45 -7.66 9.82
C THR A 274 8.35 -6.61 9.18
N THR A 275 8.44 -6.63 7.85
CA THR A 275 9.24 -5.70 7.05
C THR A 275 8.61 -4.30 6.90
N ALA A 276 7.77 -3.87 7.81
CA ALA A 276 7.11 -2.56 7.79
C ALA A 276 6.23 -2.30 6.56
N GLY A 277 5.59 -3.35 6.01
CA GLY A 277 4.50 -3.19 5.06
C GLY A 277 3.29 -2.54 5.73
N PHE A 278 2.73 -1.49 5.10
CA PHE A 278 1.66 -0.70 5.73
C PHE A 278 0.44 -1.55 6.13
N GLU A 279 -0.05 -2.41 5.24
CA GLU A 279 -1.26 -3.20 5.46
C GLU A 279 -1.13 -4.18 6.64
N SER A 280 -0.04 -4.95 6.69
CA SER A 280 0.15 -5.94 7.76
C SER A 280 0.29 -5.31 9.14
N VAL A 281 0.90 -4.12 9.20
CA VAL A 281 1.00 -3.34 10.44
C VAL A 281 -0.35 -2.79 10.86
N CYS A 282 -1.17 -2.31 9.90
CA CYS A 282 -2.53 -1.85 10.19
C CYS A 282 -3.44 -3.01 10.66
N GLU A 283 -3.32 -4.19 10.06
CA GLU A 283 -4.06 -5.39 10.46
C GLU A 283 -3.71 -5.81 11.91
N ALA A 284 -2.40 -5.79 12.23
CA ALA A 284 -1.94 -6.05 13.57
C ALA A 284 -2.44 -5.02 14.59
N ALA A 285 -2.39 -3.73 14.25
CA ALA A 285 -2.90 -2.65 15.10
C ALA A 285 -4.41 -2.79 15.37
N TYR A 286 -5.20 -3.16 14.33
CA TYR A 286 -6.62 -3.43 14.47
C TYR A 286 -6.90 -4.57 15.45
N LEU A 287 -6.09 -5.64 15.41
CA LEU A 287 -6.17 -6.80 16.31
C LEU A 287 -5.49 -6.58 17.67
N GLY A 288 -4.90 -5.41 17.92
CA GLY A 288 -4.18 -5.12 19.18
C GLY A 288 -2.88 -5.89 19.33
N LYS A 289 -2.21 -6.21 18.22
CA LYS A 289 -0.94 -6.92 18.20
C LYS A 289 0.21 -5.93 17.98
N PRO A 290 1.10 -5.75 18.97
CA PRO A 290 2.29 -4.92 18.80
C PRO A 290 3.16 -5.39 17.63
N ALA A 291 3.78 -4.45 16.90
CA ALA A 291 4.63 -4.76 15.76
C ALA A 291 6.10 -4.40 16.01
N LEU A 292 7.04 -5.31 15.72
CA LEU A 292 8.42 -4.98 15.43
C LEU A 292 8.55 -4.78 13.92
N MET A 293 8.82 -3.54 13.53
CA MET A 293 8.88 -3.10 12.13
C MET A 293 10.34 -2.96 11.69
N ILE A 294 10.78 -3.82 10.78
CA ILE A 294 12.16 -3.90 10.29
C ILE A 294 12.16 -3.56 8.79
N PRO A 295 12.42 -2.30 8.40
CA PRO A 295 12.51 -1.94 6.99
C PRO A 295 13.61 -2.72 6.27
N GLN A 296 13.33 -3.14 5.05
CA GLN A 296 14.37 -3.71 4.20
C GLN A 296 15.45 -2.65 3.89
N PRO A 297 16.72 -3.05 3.76
CA PRO A 297 17.77 -2.13 3.36
C PRO A 297 17.40 -1.39 2.07
N ASN A 298 17.67 -0.09 2.03
CA ASN A 298 17.39 0.80 0.89
C ASN A 298 15.91 0.94 0.49
N HIS A 299 14.98 0.42 1.29
CA HIS A 299 13.54 0.55 1.03
C HIS A 299 12.94 1.76 1.77
N PHE A 300 13.05 2.95 1.14
CA PHE A 300 12.67 4.23 1.74
C PHE A 300 11.22 4.25 2.27
N GLU A 301 10.27 3.69 1.54
CA GLU A 301 8.86 3.61 1.95
C GLU A 301 8.70 2.83 3.26
N GLN A 302 9.29 1.64 3.36
CA GLN A 302 9.21 0.83 4.57
C GLN A 302 9.86 1.52 5.77
N ALA A 303 10.97 2.24 5.54
CA ALA A 303 11.61 3.04 6.60
C ALA A 303 10.68 4.17 7.09
N CYS A 304 9.94 4.82 6.19
CA CYS A 304 8.93 5.81 6.57
C CYS A 304 7.75 5.17 7.32
N ASN A 305 7.25 4.01 6.85
CA ASN A 305 6.16 3.28 7.49
C ASN A 305 6.52 2.87 8.92
N ALA A 306 7.75 2.39 9.15
CA ALA A 306 8.22 2.01 10.48
C ALA A 306 8.27 3.20 11.43
N ILE A 307 8.79 4.36 10.97
CA ILE A 307 8.85 5.59 11.77
C ILE A 307 7.44 6.10 12.09
N ASP A 308 6.55 6.12 11.10
CA ASP A 308 5.17 6.58 11.28
C ASP A 308 4.35 5.62 12.15
N GLY A 309 4.52 4.31 11.98
CA GLY A 309 3.91 3.29 12.83
C GLY A 309 4.37 3.40 14.29
N GLN A 310 5.67 3.66 14.53
CA GLN A 310 6.18 3.91 15.87
C GLN A 310 5.61 5.21 16.47
N ARG A 311 5.52 6.29 15.69
CA ARG A 311 4.87 7.55 16.11
C ARG A 311 3.41 7.32 16.49
N ALA A 312 2.69 6.52 15.71
CA ALA A 312 1.28 6.19 15.97
C ALA A 312 1.10 5.18 17.13
N GLY A 313 2.19 4.62 17.67
CA GLY A 313 2.17 3.67 18.79
C GLY A 313 1.85 2.23 18.41
N VAL A 314 1.76 1.90 17.11
CA VAL A 314 1.40 0.54 16.68
C VAL A 314 2.51 -0.49 16.91
N GLY A 315 3.72 -0.03 17.23
CA GLY A 315 4.86 -0.88 17.50
C GLY A 315 6.16 -0.09 17.61
N ILE A 316 7.27 -0.76 17.40
CA ILE A 316 8.62 -0.19 17.41
C ILE A 316 9.30 -0.39 16.05
N ALA A 317 10.08 0.60 15.63
CA ALA A 317 10.96 0.52 14.48
C ALA A 317 12.35 0.02 14.90
N SER A 318 12.94 -0.89 14.14
CA SER A 318 14.29 -1.39 14.33
C SER A 318 14.97 -1.58 12.97
N ASP A 319 16.29 -1.53 12.94
CA ASP A 319 17.10 -1.85 11.77
C ASP A 319 17.47 -3.35 11.68
N ARG A 320 17.09 -4.15 12.68
CA ARG A 320 17.38 -5.58 12.81
C ARG A 320 16.29 -6.32 13.57
N PHE A 321 16.37 -7.65 13.57
CA PHE A 321 15.49 -8.52 14.38
C PHE A 321 15.89 -8.45 15.87
N ASP A 322 15.57 -7.34 16.52
CA ASP A 322 15.86 -7.12 17.94
C ASP A 322 14.69 -7.62 18.80
N LEU A 323 14.70 -8.93 19.08
CA LEU A 323 13.67 -9.57 19.89
C LEU A 323 13.67 -9.07 21.34
N GLU A 324 14.85 -8.69 21.90
CA GLU A 324 14.95 -8.11 23.22
C GLU A 324 14.24 -6.77 23.31
N GLN A 325 14.44 -5.91 22.31
CA GLN A 325 13.75 -4.63 22.21
C GLN A 325 12.23 -4.82 22.15
N LEU A 326 11.77 -5.80 21.36
CA LEU A 326 10.34 -6.12 21.27
C LEU A 326 9.80 -6.57 22.62
N LEU A 327 10.46 -7.53 23.29
CA LEU A 327 10.03 -8.04 24.60
C LEU A 327 10.00 -6.95 25.68
N ALA A 328 10.98 -6.04 25.67
CA ALA A 328 11.02 -4.90 26.58
C ALA A 328 9.91 -3.85 26.28
N TYR A 329 9.40 -3.83 25.05
CA TYR A 329 8.31 -2.95 24.65
C TYR A 329 6.93 -3.50 25.00
N LEU A 330 6.72 -4.83 24.93
CA LEU A 330 5.40 -5.44 25.14
C LEU A 330 4.67 -4.97 26.42
N PRO A 331 5.34 -4.87 27.60
CA PRO A 331 4.67 -4.36 28.81
C PRO A 331 4.27 -2.88 28.75
N LYS A 332 4.85 -2.12 27.80
CA LYS A 332 4.61 -0.69 27.62
C LYS A 332 3.62 -0.40 26.48
N TYR A 333 3.21 -1.45 25.78
CA TYR A 333 2.25 -1.29 24.68
C TYR A 333 0.90 -0.81 25.21
N ASP A 334 0.39 0.22 24.57
CA ASP A 334 -0.91 0.79 24.93
C ASP A 334 -2.04 -0.12 24.46
N VAL A 335 -2.67 -0.83 25.37
CA VAL A 335 -3.74 -1.80 25.10
C VAL A 335 -4.98 -1.12 24.47
N ASP A 336 -5.19 0.16 24.77
CA ASP A 336 -6.34 0.93 24.23
C ASP A 336 -6.11 1.41 22.79
N LEU A 337 -4.89 1.25 22.27
CA LEU A 337 -4.57 1.63 20.91
C LEU A 337 -5.49 0.95 19.90
N SER A 338 -5.74 -0.34 20.07
CA SER A 338 -6.57 -1.12 19.15
C SER A 338 -8.02 -0.61 19.10
N GLU A 339 -8.56 -0.14 20.21
CA GLU A 339 -9.88 0.46 20.27
C GLU A 339 -9.92 1.80 19.53
N ARG A 340 -8.93 2.67 19.78
CA ARG A 340 -8.79 3.93 19.04
C ARG A 340 -8.57 3.70 17.55
N PHE A 341 -7.77 2.69 17.19
CA PHE A 341 -7.53 2.34 15.79
C PHE A 341 -8.82 1.82 15.11
N ARG A 342 -9.60 0.95 15.76
CA ARG A 342 -10.90 0.50 15.28
C ARG A 342 -11.89 1.66 15.13
N ALA A 343 -11.94 2.57 16.08
CA ALA A 343 -12.78 3.77 16.01
C ALA A 343 -12.37 4.70 14.84
N TRP A 344 -11.05 4.79 14.55
CA TRP A 344 -10.55 5.49 13.37
C TRP A 344 -10.94 4.77 12.08
N HIS A 345 -10.71 3.46 12.00
CA HIS A 345 -11.07 2.64 10.84
C HIS A 345 -12.56 2.73 10.50
N ALA A 346 -13.44 2.71 11.50
CA ALA A 346 -14.88 2.80 11.31
C ALA A 346 -15.35 4.09 10.61
N GLN A 347 -14.57 5.18 10.68
CA GLN A 347 -14.87 6.42 9.96
C GLN A 347 -14.65 6.28 8.44
N GLY A 348 -13.92 5.25 8.00
CA GLY A 348 -13.53 5.05 6.60
C GLY A 348 -14.72 4.99 5.67
N TYR A 349 -15.77 4.26 6.02
CA TYR A 349 -16.98 4.15 5.21
C TYR A 349 -17.50 5.53 4.75
N PHE A 350 -17.69 6.43 5.70
CA PHE A 350 -18.20 7.78 5.39
C PHE A 350 -17.18 8.68 4.71
N LEU A 351 -15.90 8.60 5.09
CA LEU A 351 -14.84 9.44 4.54
C LEU A 351 -14.56 9.12 3.07
N PHE A 352 -14.47 7.84 2.71
CA PHE A 352 -14.27 7.41 1.32
C PHE A 352 -15.46 7.79 0.45
N LEU A 353 -16.69 7.49 0.88
CA LEU A 353 -17.89 7.84 0.11
C LEU A 353 -18.05 9.35 -0.08
N ALA A 354 -17.80 10.14 0.96
CA ALA A 354 -17.86 11.60 0.87
C ALA A 354 -16.82 12.14 -0.14
N ALA A 355 -15.60 11.62 -0.16
CA ALA A 355 -14.56 12.04 -1.09
C ALA A 355 -14.94 11.70 -2.55
N LEU A 356 -15.42 10.48 -2.79
CA LEU A 356 -15.82 10.04 -4.12
C LEU A 356 -17.06 10.82 -4.64
N ASN A 357 -18.04 11.08 -3.78
CA ASN A 357 -19.21 11.90 -4.12
C ASN A 357 -18.82 13.33 -4.48
N ARG A 358 -17.90 13.98 -3.73
CA ARG A 358 -17.40 15.32 -4.08
C ARG A 358 -16.70 15.32 -5.43
N ALA A 359 -15.87 14.32 -5.71
CA ALA A 359 -15.17 14.22 -6.99
C ALA A 359 -16.16 14.03 -8.16
N ALA A 360 -17.12 13.13 -8.02
CA ALA A 360 -18.16 12.90 -9.03
C ALA A 360 -19.01 14.16 -9.32
N SER A 361 -19.45 14.88 -8.27
CA SER A 361 -20.25 16.09 -8.40
C SER A 361 -19.51 17.27 -9.06
N SER A 362 -18.19 17.29 -9.02
CA SER A 362 -17.38 18.34 -9.65
C SER A 362 -17.35 18.27 -11.18
N ARG A 363 -17.76 17.15 -11.77
CA ARG A 363 -17.87 16.97 -13.23
C ARG A 363 -18.89 17.91 -13.86
N THR A 364 -19.96 18.24 -13.14
CA THR A 364 -21.05 19.11 -13.60
C THR A 364 -20.66 20.60 -13.70
N ARG A 365 -19.61 21.04 -12.99
CA ARG A 365 -19.18 22.45 -12.95
C ARG A 365 -18.03 22.82 -13.90
N SER A 366 -17.38 21.86 -14.56
CA SER A 366 -16.11 22.06 -15.29
C SER A 366 -16.25 22.40 -16.79
N ASN A 367 -17.44 22.62 -17.32
CA ASN A 367 -17.59 23.02 -18.74
C ASN A 367 -17.26 24.49 -19.02
N SER A 368 -16.71 25.28 -18.08
CA SER A 368 -16.54 26.72 -18.24
C SER A 368 -15.15 27.32 -17.93
N SER A 369 -14.06 26.54 -17.82
CA SER A 369 -12.72 27.18 -17.66
C SER A 369 -11.54 26.29 -18.09
N GLY A 370 -11.35 26.17 -19.39
CA GLY A 370 -10.16 25.54 -19.98
C GLY A 370 -9.10 26.57 -20.35
N GLY A 371 -8.16 26.96 -19.48
CA GLY A 371 -7.11 27.92 -19.86
C GLY A 371 -5.85 28.00 -19.04
N PHE A 372 -5.84 27.52 -17.79
CA PHE A 372 -4.78 27.95 -16.84
C PHE A 372 -3.59 26.98 -16.64
N PHE A 373 -3.63 25.76 -17.13
CA PHE A 373 -2.65 24.73 -16.76
C PHE A 373 -1.41 24.66 -17.67
N TRP A 374 -1.53 24.97 -18.95
CA TRP A 374 -0.40 24.89 -19.89
C TRP A 374 0.72 25.91 -19.63
N THR A 375 0.44 27.01 -18.96
CA THR A 375 1.42 28.02 -18.61
C THR A 375 2.42 27.53 -17.56
N ARG A 376 1.99 26.70 -16.61
CA ARG A 376 2.87 26.15 -15.59
C ARG A 376 3.76 24.99 -16.05
N VAL A 377 3.27 24.11 -16.92
CA VAL A 377 4.09 23.01 -17.46
C VAL A 377 5.18 23.54 -18.37
N ARG A 378 4.89 24.59 -19.17
CA ARG A 378 5.92 25.28 -20.00
C ARG A 378 6.97 26.02 -19.17
N GLN A 379 6.64 26.50 -17.98
CA GLN A 379 7.61 27.11 -17.08
C GLN A 379 8.53 26.09 -16.38
N LEU A 380 8.03 24.87 -16.08
CA LEU A 380 8.82 23.79 -15.46
C LEU A 380 9.74 23.05 -16.45
N LEU A 381 9.47 23.16 -17.77
CA LEU A 381 10.34 22.59 -18.82
C LEU A 381 11.38 23.62 -19.32
N ARG A 382 11.33 24.86 -18.86
CA ARG A 382 12.27 25.94 -19.22
C ARG A 382 13.18 26.36 -18.05
N SER A 383 13.00 25.79 -16.87
CA SER A 383 13.88 25.90 -15.68
C SER A 383 14.47 24.53 -15.34
#